data_b87442d6005df8db1b4486bab5322a82
#
_entry.id   b87442d6005df8db1b4486bab5322a82
#
_cell.length_a   1.000
_cell.length_b   1.000
_cell.length_c   1.000
_cell.angle_alpha   90.00
_cell.angle_beta   90.00
_cell.angle_gamma   90.00
#
_symmetry.space_group_name_H-M   'P 1'
#
loop_
_entity.id
_entity.type
_entity.pdbx_description
1 polymer ?
#
loop_
_entity_poly.entity_id
_entity_poly.type
_entity_poly.pdbx_seq_one_letter_code
_entity_poly.pdbx_strand_id
1 'polypeptide(L)'
;AGDNTMLQETILRLSGLDNLADPIIICNADHRFLVAEQCQQIDIKNPIILLEPVGRNTAPAIAAAALQSLKQTDDAVLLVLSADHVIQDVEAFHAAINIAGQQAQEGKLATFGIVPTDANTGYGYIKSSGESVNGSYKVEEFVEKPDLETAQTYLEQGNYLWNSGMFMFKATTLIDELTTH
;
A
#
# COMPACT_ATOMS: atom_id res chain seq x y z
N ALA A 1 8.94 2.52 22.21
CA ALA A 1 8.40 3.59 21.38
C ALA A 1 9.59 4.35 20.83
N GLY A 2 9.73 4.39 19.52
CA GLY A 2 10.81 5.15 18.87
C GLY A 2 10.53 6.65 18.97
N ASP A 3 11.53 7.46 18.70
CA ASP A 3 11.44 8.94 18.70
C ASP A 3 10.64 9.46 17.49
N ASN A 4 10.34 8.61 16.52
CA ASN A 4 9.64 8.94 15.27
C ASN A 4 8.13 8.70 15.38
N THR A 5 7.36 9.48 14.62
CA THR A 5 5.94 9.24 14.42
C THR A 5 5.69 8.07 13.46
N MET A 6 4.47 7.54 13.42
CA MET A 6 4.11 6.45 12.49
C MET A 6 4.28 6.85 11.02
N LEU A 7 3.99 8.10 10.66
CA LEU A 7 4.24 8.62 9.31
C LEU A 7 5.74 8.62 9.00
N GLN A 8 6.56 9.12 9.92
CA GLN A 8 8.02 9.14 9.76
C GLN A 8 8.57 7.71 9.63
N GLU A 9 8.15 6.77 10.48
CA GLU A 9 8.53 5.36 10.40
C GLU A 9 8.12 4.73 9.06
N THR A 10 6.94 5.09 8.53
CA THR A 10 6.47 4.61 7.23
C THR A 10 7.36 5.07 6.09
N ILE A 11 7.84 6.31 6.14
CA ILE A 11 8.76 6.85 5.13
C ILE A 11 10.17 6.26 5.32
N LEU A 12 10.68 6.27 6.55
CA LEU A 12 12.06 5.83 6.85
C LEU A 12 12.29 4.35 6.56
N ARG A 13 11.29 3.50 6.71
CA ARG A 13 11.40 2.06 6.40
C ARG A 13 11.64 1.77 4.92
N LEU A 14 11.44 2.75 4.04
CA LEU A 14 11.76 2.63 2.61
C LEU A 14 13.24 2.96 2.31
N SER A 15 13.99 3.43 3.30
CA SER A 15 15.41 3.75 3.14
C SER A 15 16.18 2.52 2.68
N GLY A 16 17.00 2.67 1.64
CA GLY A 16 17.75 1.57 1.03
C GLY A 16 17.07 0.93 -0.19
N LEU A 17 15.84 1.32 -0.53
CA LEU A 17 15.27 1.00 -1.84
C LEU A 17 15.80 1.97 -2.89
N ASP A 18 16.10 1.43 -4.07
CA ASP A 18 16.55 2.23 -5.22
C ASP A 18 15.39 2.95 -5.91
N ASN A 19 15.69 4.07 -6.55
CA ASN A 19 14.77 4.82 -7.42
C ASN A 19 13.50 5.33 -6.73
N LEU A 20 13.56 5.63 -5.44
CA LEU A 20 12.47 6.30 -4.74
C LEU A 20 12.40 7.78 -5.14
N ALA A 21 11.22 8.23 -5.53
CA ALA A 21 10.91 9.66 -5.67
C ALA A 21 10.49 10.25 -4.31
N ASP A 22 10.41 11.59 -4.25
CA ASP A 22 9.81 12.27 -3.11
C ASP A 22 8.37 11.79 -2.88
N PRO A 23 7.93 11.60 -1.62
CA PRO A 23 6.64 11.00 -1.33
C PRO A 23 5.47 11.93 -1.67
N ILE A 24 4.38 11.33 -2.15
CA ILE A 24 3.07 11.97 -2.21
C ILE A 24 2.30 11.57 -0.95
N ILE A 25 1.94 12.52 -0.13
CA ILE A 25 1.24 12.28 1.14
C ILE A 25 -0.17 12.87 1.02
N ILE A 26 -1.16 12.05 1.30
CA ILE A 26 -2.56 12.48 1.29
C ILE A 26 -3.05 12.56 2.73
N CYS A 27 -3.56 13.71 3.12
CA CYS A 27 -4.07 13.91 4.47
C CYS A 27 -5.24 14.91 4.48
N ASN A 28 -5.98 14.91 5.58
CA ASN A 28 -6.96 15.96 5.83
C ASN A 28 -6.28 17.33 5.87
N ALA A 29 -6.97 18.36 5.38
CA ALA A 29 -6.47 19.74 5.34
C ALA A 29 -6.00 20.25 6.70
N ASP A 30 -6.62 19.82 7.79
CA ASP A 30 -6.26 20.20 9.16
C ASP A 30 -4.88 19.69 9.59
N HIS A 31 -4.41 18.58 8.99
CA HIS A 31 -3.14 17.96 9.33
C HIS A 31 -1.95 18.44 8.47
N ARG A 32 -2.17 19.32 7.51
CA ARG A 32 -1.14 19.71 6.52
C ARG A 32 0.17 20.21 7.14
N PHE A 33 0.08 21.03 8.18
CA PHE A 33 1.26 21.61 8.83
C PHE A 33 2.02 20.57 9.64
N LEU A 34 1.29 19.70 10.34
CA LEU A 34 1.86 18.58 11.09
C LEU A 34 2.62 17.62 10.16
N VAL A 35 2.01 17.27 9.02
CA VAL A 35 2.63 16.41 8.02
C VAL A 35 3.88 17.06 7.43
N ALA A 36 3.82 18.35 7.08
CA ALA A 36 4.97 19.07 6.55
C ALA A 36 6.13 19.14 7.56
N GLU A 37 5.82 19.42 8.84
CA GLU A 37 6.81 19.42 9.92
C GLU A 37 7.47 18.05 10.11
N GLN A 38 6.68 16.98 10.14
CA GLN A 38 7.20 15.61 10.29
C GLN A 38 8.10 15.22 9.12
N CYS A 39 7.78 15.61 7.90
CA CYS A 39 8.64 15.38 6.73
C CYS A 39 9.96 16.16 6.87
N GLN A 40 9.90 17.41 7.30
CA GLN A 40 11.10 18.24 7.49
C GLN A 40 12.04 17.65 8.57
N GLN A 41 11.49 17.11 9.64
CA GLN A 41 12.27 16.49 10.74
C GLN A 41 13.10 15.28 10.30
N ILE A 42 12.71 14.62 9.20
CA ILE A 42 13.43 13.47 8.60
C ILE A 42 14.06 13.82 7.24
N ASP A 43 14.35 15.10 7.00
CA ASP A 43 15.05 15.60 5.80
C ASP A 43 14.35 15.34 4.45
N ILE A 44 13.03 15.09 4.42
CA ILE A 44 12.26 15.05 3.17
C ILE A 44 12.04 16.50 2.69
N LYS A 45 12.69 16.87 1.59
CA LYS A 45 12.76 18.27 1.14
C LYS A 45 11.57 18.72 0.31
N ASN A 46 11.02 17.84 -0.52
CA ASN A 46 10.00 18.20 -1.49
C ASN A 46 8.79 17.23 -1.46
N PRO A 47 8.18 16.97 -0.27
CA PRO A 47 6.99 16.12 -0.22
C PRO A 47 5.84 16.80 -0.96
N ILE A 48 5.09 16.05 -1.75
CA ILE A 48 3.84 16.53 -2.31
C ILE A 48 2.74 16.21 -1.32
N ILE A 49 2.12 17.23 -0.74
CA ILE A 49 1.03 17.06 0.21
C ILE A 49 -0.29 17.39 -0.49
N LEU A 50 -1.11 16.35 -0.73
CA LEU A 50 -2.46 16.48 -1.28
C LEU A 50 -3.45 16.55 -0.12
N LEU A 51 -4.30 17.57 -0.14
CA LEU A 51 -5.25 17.82 0.94
C LEU A 51 -6.64 17.33 0.57
N GLU A 52 -7.20 16.47 1.40
CA GLU A 52 -8.60 16.07 1.31
C GLU A 52 -9.45 16.96 2.20
N PRO A 53 -10.41 17.69 1.65
CA PRO A 53 -11.36 18.48 2.47
C PRO A 53 -12.32 17.57 3.25
N VAL A 54 -12.61 16.38 2.70
CA VAL A 54 -13.45 15.34 3.32
C VAL A 54 -12.90 13.98 2.88
N GLY A 55 -12.62 13.09 3.81
CA GLY A 55 -12.18 11.73 3.51
C GLY A 55 -13.25 10.95 2.73
N ARG A 56 -12.85 10.34 1.62
CA ARG A 56 -13.72 9.58 0.71
C ARG A 56 -13.24 8.15 0.49
N ASN A 57 -12.67 7.52 1.51
CA ASN A 57 -12.02 6.22 1.43
C ASN A 57 -10.73 6.21 0.58
N THR A 58 -10.16 5.04 0.40
CA THR A 58 -8.81 4.86 -0.15
C THR A 58 -8.75 5.11 -1.67
N ALA A 59 -9.72 4.63 -2.45
CA ALA A 59 -9.64 4.65 -3.91
C ALA A 59 -9.56 6.06 -4.52
N PRO A 60 -10.38 7.07 -4.11
CA PRO A 60 -10.24 8.44 -4.60
C PRO A 60 -8.89 9.08 -4.23
N ALA A 61 -8.39 8.80 -3.02
CA ALA A 61 -7.09 9.30 -2.58
C ALA A 61 -5.97 8.76 -3.47
N ILE A 62 -5.96 7.46 -3.71
CA ILE A 62 -4.97 6.80 -4.59
C ILE A 62 -5.09 7.33 -6.03
N ALA A 63 -6.31 7.52 -6.55
CA ALA A 63 -6.52 8.11 -7.88
C ALA A 63 -5.93 9.52 -7.98
N ALA A 64 -6.11 10.35 -6.94
CA ALA A 64 -5.52 11.69 -6.88
C ALA A 64 -3.98 11.64 -6.88
N ALA A 65 -3.38 10.69 -6.15
CA ALA A 65 -1.94 10.47 -6.17
C ALA A 65 -1.45 10.01 -7.56
N ALA A 66 -2.17 9.09 -8.21
CA ALA A 66 -1.85 8.62 -9.55
C ALA A 66 -1.89 9.76 -10.58
N LEU A 67 -2.94 10.56 -10.58
CA LEU A 67 -3.05 11.74 -11.45
C LEU A 67 -1.97 12.78 -11.16
N GLN A 68 -1.56 12.94 -9.90
CA GLN A 68 -0.48 13.85 -9.53
C GLN A 68 0.88 13.34 -10.01
N SER A 69 1.16 12.04 -9.90
CA SER A 69 2.41 11.43 -10.36
C SER A 69 2.56 11.54 -11.88
N LEU A 70 1.47 11.38 -12.64
CA LEU A 70 1.46 11.53 -14.10
C LEU A 70 1.74 12.96 -14.60
N LYS A 71 1.69 13.96 -13.72
CA LYS A 71 2.17 15.32 -14.05
C LYS A 71 3.69 15.46 -14.00
N GLN A 72 4.38 14.53 -13.35
CA GLN A 72 5.82 14.57 -13.14
C GLN A 72 6.58 13.61 -14.05
N THR A 73 5.96 12.49 -14.39
CA THR A 73 6.55 11.44 -15.23
C THR A 73 5.46 10.71 -16.00
N ASP A 74 5.81 10.20 -17.18
CA ASP A 74 4.85 9.59 -18.10
C ASP A 74 4.15 8.35 -17.54
N ASP A 75 4.81 7.57 -16.68
CA ASP A 75 4.19 6.37 -16.10
C ASP A 75 4.92 5.89 -14.83
N ALA A 76 4.67 6.54 -13.70
CA ALA A 76 5.25 6.16 -12.42
C ALA A 76 4.66 4.87 -11.89
N VAL A 77 5.50 4.03 -11.26
CA VAL A 77 5.04 2.97 -10.37
C VAL A 77 4.78 3.57 -9.00
N LEU A 78 3.57 3.40 -8.50
CA LEU A 78 3.14 3.86 -7.18
C LEU A 78 3.21 2.71 -6.18
N LEU A 79 3.87 2.92 -5.06
CA LEU A 79 3.76 2.10 -3.85
C LEU A 79 2.87 2.84 -2.86
N VAL A 80 1.68 2.29 -2.62
CA VAL A 80 0.67 2.86 -1.72
C VAL A 80 0.80 2.23 -0.35
N LEU A 81 0.98 3.06 0.66
CA LEU A 81 1.17 2.64 2.05
C LEU A 81 0.21 3.37 2.98
N SER A 82 -0.30 2.66 3.99
CA SER A 82 -0.94 3.28 5.15
C SER A 82 0.12 3.77 6.14
N ALA A 83 -0.09 4.95 6.73
CA ALA A 83 0.84 5.56 7.69
C ALA A 83 0.72 4.98 9.11
N ASP A 84 -0.17 4.02 9.34
CA ASP A 84 -0.49 3.42 10.65
C ASP A 84 -0.05 1.95 10.79
N HIS A 85 0.69 1.43 9.81
CA HIS A 85 1.21 0.05 9.87
C HIS A 85 2.59 -0.02 10.53
N VAL A 86 2.74 -0.99 11.42
CA VAL A 86 4.04 -1.37 12.01
C VAL A 86 4.57 -2.59 11.26
N ILE A 87 5.71 -2.44 10.60
CA ILE A 87 6.41 -3.53 9.89
C ILE A 87 7.72 -3.80 10.62
N GLN A 88 7.85 -4.98 11.19
CA GLN A 88 9.02 -5.36 11.98
C GLN A 88 10.16 -5.89 11.10
N ASP A 89 9.83 -6.68 10.08
CA ASP A 89 10.79 -7.25 9.15
C ASP A 89 10.89 -6.38 7.89
N VAL A 90 11.79 -5.39 7.94
CA VAL A 90 12.00 -4.44 6.85
C VAL A 90 12.66 -5.13 5.65
N GLU A 91 13.51 -6.14 5.86
CA GLU A 91 14.18 -6.86 4.76
C GLU A 91 13.17 -7.68 3.96
N ALA A 92 12.29 -8.42 4.62
CA ALA A 92 11.21 -9.15 3.97
C ALA A 92 10.24 -8.19 3.24
N PHE A 93 9.98 -7.02 3.82
CA PHE A 93 9.16 -6.00 3.19
C PHE A 93 9.80 -5.44 1.92
N HIS A 94 11.10 -5.13 1.93
CA HIS A 94 11.83 -4.69 0.73
C HIS A 94 11.84 -5.77 -0.36
N ALA A 95 12.01 -7.03 0.02
CA ALA A 95 11.94 -8.15 -0.94
C ALA A 95 10.54 -8.23 -1.59
N ALA A 96 9.48 -8.08 -0.81
CA ALA A 96 8.11 -8.07 -1.32
C ALA A 96 7.84 -6.85 -2.24
N ILE A 97 8.36 -5.66 -1.91
CA ILE A 97 8.28 -4.47 -2.78
C ILE A 97 8.96 -4.72 -4.12
N ASN A 98 10.15 -5.32 -4.13
CA ASN A 98 10.85 -5.63 -5.37
C ASN A 98 10.06 -6.59 -6.26
N ILE A 99 9.45 -7.63 -5.69
CA ILE A 99 8.58 -8.56 -6.42
C ILE A 99 7.34 -7.82 -6.96
N ALA A 100 6.66 -7.03 -6.12
CA ALA A 100 5.48 -6.27 -6.51
C ALA A 100 5.80 -5.25 -7.60
N GLY A 101 6.99 -4.61 -7.54
CA GLY A 101 7.47 -3.68 -8.55
C GLY A 101 7.62 -4.32 -9.93
N GLN A 102 8.15 -5.55 -10.00
CA GLN A 102 8.23 -6.30 -11.25
C GLN A 102 6.84 -6.57 -11.83
N GLN A 103 5.89 -7.00 -10.99
CA GLN A 103 4.50 -7.23 -11.42
C GLN A 103 3.81 -5.93 -11.89
N ALA A 104 4.07 -4.82 -11.19
CA ALA A 104 3.56 -3.51 -11.58
C ALA A 104 4.13 -3.06 -12.93
N GLN A 105 5.42 -3.29 -13.19
CA GLN A 105 6.02 -3.00 -14.52
C GLN A 105 5.38 -3.78 -15.66
N GLU A 106 4.87 -4.98 -15.39
CA GLU A 106 4.09 -5.79 -16.33
C GLU A 106 2.62 -5.33 -16.47
N GLY A 107 2.23 -4.22 -15.84
CA GLY A 107 0.87 -3.67 -15.91
C GLY A 107 -0.13 -4.36 -14.99
N LYS A 108 0.32 -5.02 -13.93
CA LYS A 108 -0.56 -5.65 -12.94
C LYS A 108 -0.81 -4.75 -11.74
N LEU A 109 -1.94 -4.93 -11.08
CA LEU A 109 -2.23 -4.38 -9.76
C LEU A 109 -1.77 -5.40 -8.71
N ALA A 110 -0.71 -5.07 -7.98
CA ALA A 110 -0.21 -5.91 -6.90
C ALA A 110 -0.76 -5.44 -5.55
N THR A 111 -1.07 -6.38 -4.66
CA THR A 111 -1.40 -6.13 -3.26
C THR A 111 -0.52 -6.99 -2.35
N PHE A 112 -0.36 -6.56 -1.10
CA PHE A 112 0.46 -7.26 -0.12
C PHE A 112 -0.43 -8.00 0.86
N GLY A 113 -0.25 -9.30 0.94
CA GLY A 113 -0.94 -10.16 1.90
C GLY A 113 -0.09 -10.43 3.14
N ILE A 114 -0.71 -10.42 4.29
CA ILE A 114 -0.08 -10.76 5.58
C ILE A 114 -0.56 -12.16 5.98
N VAL A 115 0.36 -13.00 6.41
CA VAL A 115 0.01 -14.36 6.90
C VAL A 115 -0.83 -14.22 8.17
N PRO A 116 -2.07 -14.75 8.19
CA PRO A 116 -2.92 -14.65 9.35
C PRO A 116 -2.37 -15.44 10.54
N THR A 117 -2.43 -14.86 11.71
CA THR A 117 -2.06 -15.51 12.98
C THR A 117 -3.28 -15.92 13.81
N ASP A 118 -4.45 -15.38 13.48
CA ASP A 118 -5.73 -15.67 14.11
C ASP A 118 -6.90 -15.48 13.13
N ALA A 119 -8.11 -15.88 13.54
CA ALA A 119 -9.33 -15.71 12.76
C ALA A 119 -9.95 -14.32 12.99
N ASN A 120 -9.27 -13.28 12.53
CA ASN A 120 -9.68 -11.90 12.75
C ASN A 120 -10.81 -11.48 11.81
N THR A 121 -11.92 -11.00 12.36
CA THR A 121 -13.09 -10.54 11.61
C THR A 121 -13.03 -9.04 11.22
N GLY A 122 -12.03 -8.33 11.69
CA GLY A 122 -11.82 -6.90 11.42
C GLY A 122 -11.05 -6.62 10.12
N TYR A 123 -10.47 -7.66 9.50
CA TYR A 123 -9.64 -7.52 8.30
C TYR A 123 -10.32 -8.09 7.06
N GLY A 124 -9.93 -7.57 5.89
CA GLY A 124 -10.20 -8.20 4.62
C GLY A 124 -9.27 -9.39 4.40
N TYR A 125 -9.71 -10.39 3.67
CA TYR A 125 -8.95 -11.59 3.32
C TYR A 125 -8.76 -11.68 1.82
N ILE A 126 -7.58 -12.14 1.41
CA ILE A 126 -7.19 -12.35 0.02
C ILE A 126 -6.91 -13.84 -0.17
N LYS A 127 -7.65 -14.50 -1.05
CA LYS A 127 -7.34 -15.87 -1.45
C LYS A 127 -6.29 -15.87 -2.53
N SER A 128 -5.17 -16.53 -2.28
CA SER A 128 -4.12 -16.73 -3.27
C SER A 128 -4.31 -18.03 -4.06
N SER A 129 -3.98 -18.01 -5.35
CA SER A 129 -3.78 -19.24 -6.11
C SER A 129 -2.64 -20.04 -5.47
N GLY A 130 -2.73 -21.35 -5.42
CA GLY A 130 -1.70 -22.18 -4.80
C GLY A 130 -0.34 -22.14 -5.51
N GLU A 131 -0.25 -21.53 -6.70
CA GLU A 131 0.96 -21.49 -7.53
C GLU A 131 1.60 -20.12 -7.50
N SER A 132 2.89 -20.09 -7.15
CA SER A 132 3.70 -18.88 -7.19
C SER A 132 4.32 -18.67 -8.57
N VAL A 133 4.23 -17.44 -9.08
CA VAL A 133 4.93 -17.01 -10.30
C VAL A 133 5.88 -15.88 -9.92
N ASN A 134 7.17 -16.13 -10.01
CA ASN A 134 8.21 -15.15 -9.65
C ASN A 134 8.04 -14.56 -8.23
N GLY A 135 7.63 -15.39 -7.27
CA GLY A 135 7.42 -14.95 -5.87
C GLY A 135 6.08 -14.24 -5.60
N SER A 136 5.24 -14.09 -6.61
CA SER A 136 3.88 -13.55 -6.48
C SER A 136 2.83 -14.63 -6.72
N TYR A 137 1.61 -14.39 -6.25
CA TYR A 137 0.46 -15.27 -6.42
C TYR A 137 -0.66 -14.51 -7.11
N LYS A 138 -1.44 -15.19 -7.93
CA LYS A 138 -2.67 -14.61 -8.47
C LYS A 138 -3.70 -14.52 -7.35
N VAL A 139 -4.38 -13.38 -7.24
CA VAL A 139 -5.54 -13.22 -6.37
C VAL A 139 -6.74 -13.90 -7.01
N GLU A 140 -7.36 -14.83 -6.30
CA GLU A 140 -8.58 -15.53 -6.73
C GLU A 140 -9.83 -14.89 -6.18
N GLU A 141 -9.78 -14.40 -4.93
CA GLU A 141 -10.93 -13.87 -4.23
C GLU A 141 -10.49 -12.79 -3.25
N PHE A 142 -11.36 -11.83 -3.02
CA PHE A 142 -11.21 -10.79 -2.01
C PHE A 142 -12.48 -10.75 -1.16
N VAL A 143 -12.35 -10.97 0.14
CA VAL A 143 -13.48 -11.01 1.09
C VAL A 143 -13.26 -9.98 2.18
N GLU A 144 -14.17 -9.02 2.30
CA GLU A 144 -14.09 -7.98 3.32
C GLU A 144 -14.77 -8.41 4.60
N LYS A 145 -14.04 -8.43 5.70
CA LYS A 145 -14.55 -8.63 7.07
C LYS A 145 -15.54 -9.79 7.21
N PRO A 146 -15.09 -11.05 7.00
CA PRO A 146 -15.95 -12.22 7.13
C PRO A 146 -16.44 -12.41 8.58
N ASP A 147 -17.46 -13.22 8.77
CA ASP A 147 -17.83 -13.68 10.09
C ASP A 147 -16.76 -14.62 10.70
N LEU A 148 -16.90 -14.92 11.99
CA LEU A 148 -15.87 -15.69 12.72
C LEU A 148 -15.74 -17.13 12.17
N GLU A 149 -16.82 -17.79 11.81
CA GLU A 149 -16.81 -19.15 11.28
C GLU A 149 -16.06 -19.20 9.93
N THR A 150 -16.35 -18.24 9.08
CA THR A 150 -15.67 -18.07 7.79
C THR A 150 -14.18 -17.75 7.98
N ALA A 151 -13.84 -16.84 8.90
CA ALA A 151 -12.45 -16.48 9.19
C ALA A 151 -11.65 -17.67 9.74
N GLN A 152 -12.25 -18.51 10.58
CA GLN A 152 -11.65 -19.76 11.07
C GLN A 152 -11.37 -20.73 9.92
N THR A 153 -12.35 -20.90 9.02
CA THR A 153 -12.19 -21.73 7.83
C THR A 153 -11.02 -21.24 6.96
N TYR A 154 -10.88 -19.94 6.76
CA TYR A 154 -9.79 -19.37 5.99
C TYR A 154 -8.42 -19.60 6.61
N LEU A 155 -8.32 -19.50 7.94
CA LEU A 155 -7.10 -19.80 8.67
C LEU A 155 -6.69 -21.27 8.52
N GLU A 156 -7.64 -22.20 8.59
CA GLU A 156 -7.42 -23.65 8.43
C GLU A 156 -7.01 -24.03 7.00
N GLN A 157 -7.56 -23.37 5.98
CA GLN A 157 -7.21 -23.61 4.57
C GLN A 157 -5.77 -23.17 4.24
N GLY A 158 -5.23 -22.17 4.92
CA GLY A 158 -3.85 -21.74 4.80
C GLY A 158 -3.48 -21.02 3.48
N ASN A 159 -4.43 -20.78 2.58
CA ASN A 159 -4.23 -20.07 1.32
C ASN A 159 -4.90 -18.67 1.31
N TYR A 160 -5.40 -18.23 2.45
CA TYR A 160 -5.92 -16.89 2.65
C TYR A 160 -4.91 -16.05 3.43
N LEU A 161 -4.74 -14.81 3.02
CA LEU A 161 -3.89 -13.81 3.65
C LEU A 161 -4.76 -12.62 4.08
N TRP A 162 -4.38 -11.92 5.14
CA TRP A 162 -5.02 -10.64 5.44
C TRP A 162 -4.65 -9.60 4.40
N ASN A 163 -5.62 -8.81 3.94
CA ASN A 163 -5.35 -7.64 3.13
C ASN A 163 -4.66 -6.56 3.97
N SER A 164 -3.45 -6.21 3.60
CA SER A 164 -2.73 -5.13 4.28
C SER A 164 -3.21 -3.73 3.90
N GLY A 165 -4.00 -3.57 2.83
CA GLY A 165 -4.33 -2.27 2.28
C GLY A 165 -3.14 -1.58 1.58
N MET A 166 -2.02 -2.27 1.40
CA MET A 166 -0.89 -1.80 0.61
C MET A 166 -1.01 -2.31 -0.83
N PHE A 167 -0.67 -1.45 -1.78
CA PHE A 167 -0.77 -1.75 -3.21
C PHE A 167 0.44 -1.25 -3.97
N MET A 168 0.74 -1.88 -5.12
CA MET A 168 1.75 -1.40 -6.04
C MET A 168 1.31 -1.60 -7.50
N PHE A 169 1.40 -0.55 -8.31
CA PHE A 169 0.93 -0.54 -9.69
C PHE A 169 1.46 0.68 -10.46
N LYS A 170 1.38 0.64 -11.78
CA LYS A 170 1.57 1.83 -12.61
C LYS A 170 0.39 2.79 -12.48
N ALA A 171 0.69 4.09 -12.47
CA ALA A 171 -0.34 5.13 -12.41
C ALA A 171 -1.35 4.99 -13.55
N THR A 172 -0.88 4.76 -14.78
CA THR A 172 -1.75 4.55 -15.95
C THR A 172 -2.65 3.34 -15.79
N THR A 173 -2.11 2.19 -15.33
CA THR A 173 -2.90 0.97 -15.10
C THR A 173 -4.08 1.24 -14.15
N LEU A 174 -3.84 1.94 -13.03
CA LEU A 174 -4.92 2.28 -12.12
C LEU A 174 -5.98 3.18 -12.76
N ILE A 175 -5.56 4.23 -13.48
CA ILE A 175 -6.50 5.18 -14.11
C ILE A 175 -7.33 4.48 -15.18
N ASP A 176 -6.74 3.59 -15.96
CA ASP A 176 -7.45 2.81 -16.99
C ASP A 176 -8.51 1.90 -16.35
N GLU A 177 -8.18 1.20 -15.28
CA GLU A 177 -9.14 0.35 -14.53
C GLU A 177 -10.28 1.19 -13.93
N LEU A 178 -9.97 2.31 -13.28
CA LEU A 178 -10.99 3.21 -12.69
C LEU A 178 -11.88 3.89 -13.76
N THR A 179 -11.41 3.99 -14.99
CA THR A 179 -12.20 4.58 -16.09
C THR A 179 -13.12 3.54 -16.72
N THR A 180 -12.72 2.27 -16.64
CA THR A 180 -13.45 1.15 -17.25
C THR A 180 -14.58 0.63 -16.34
N HIS A 181 -14.41 0.73 -15.03
CA HIS A 181 -15.30 0.21 -13.99
C HIS A 181 -15.84 1.30 -13.08
#